data_e3d3332e3610715e85dcaf8558ea0e3c
#
_entry.id   e3d3332e3610715e85dcaf8558ea0e3c
#
_cell.length_a   1.000
_cell.length_b   1.000
_cell.length_c   1.000
_cell.angle_alpha   90.00
_cell.angle_beta   90.00
_cell.angle_gamma   90.00
#
_symmetry.space_group_name_H-M   'P 1'
#
loop_
_entity.id
_entity.type
_entity.pdbx_description
1 polymer ?
#
loop_
_entity_poly.entity_id
_entity_poly.type
_entity_poly.pdbx_seq_one_letter_code
_entity_poly.pdbx_strand_id
1 'polypeptide(L)'
;MNTFGNLFTLTSFGESHGRAIGGVVDGMPAGIPVDMEYIQRELNRRRPGQSSIVTSRKENDRVEFLSGIFEGKTTGTPIGFLVYNENQHSSDYDNLREVFRPSHADYTYTQKYGVRDHRGGGRSSARETIARCVAGALAKLVLTRLGIEVWAYTSQVGELSLSGDYNRYDFDEIEKNPVRCPDADMAKRMEEYIGKVKSEGDTVGGVVTCVVRHVPAGLGEPVFDKLHAALGSAMLSINAVKGFEYGMGFRGVRYRGSQMNDVFETQQGKIVARTNPVSYTHLTLPTNSRV
;
A
#
# COMPACT_ATOMS: atom_id res chain seq x y z
N MET A 1 -11.01 3.29 13.85
CA MET A 1 -9.86 2.83 14.65
C MET A 1 -8.57 3.34 14.02
N ASN A 2 -7.52 3.53 14.82
CA ASN A 2 -6.18 3.91 14.32
C ASN A 2 -5.19 2.74 14.44
N THR A 3 -5.72 1.55 14.73
CA THR A 3 -4.96 0.29 14.83
C THR A 3 -5.49 -0.70 13.80
N PHE A 4 -4.59 -1.35 13.08
CA PHE A 4 -4.86 -2.39 12.10
C PHE A 4 -3.99 -3.61 12.38
N GLY A 5 -4.53 -4.81 12.10
CA GLY A 5 -3.87 -6.09 12.28
C GLY A 5 -4.32 -6.82 13.56
N ASN A 6 -3.93 -8.09 13.65
CA ASN A 6 -4.26 -8.97 14.79
C ASN A 6 -3.00 -9.38 15.56
N LEU A 7 -2.13 -10.21 14.97
CA LEU A 7 -0.87 -10.64 15.57
C LEU A 7 0.24 -9.59 15.36
N PHE A 8 0.39 -9.14 14.13
CA PHE A 8 1.22 -7.99 13.78
C PHE A 8 0.31 -6.78 13.66
N THR A 9 0.46 -5.80 14.52
CA THR A 9 -0.42 -4.63 14.56
C THR A 9 0.34 -3.35 14.30
N LEU A 10 -0.34 -2.40 13.67
CA LEU A 10 0.12 -1.02 13.53
C LEU A 10 -0.91 -0.09 14.16
N THR A 11 -0.51 0.67 15.17
CA THR A 11 -1.25 1.85 15.63
C THR A 11 -0.57 3.10 15.09
N SER A 12 -1.26 3.89 14.26
CA SER A 12 -0.71 5.11 13.67
C SER A 12 -1.26 6.37 14.35
N PHE A 13 -0.45 7.42 14.44
CA PHE A 13 -0.81 8.71 15.03
C PHE A 13 -0.09 9.87 14.33
N GLY A 14 -0.43 11.09 14.72
CA GLY A 14 0.12 12.33 14.16
C GLY A 14 -0.69 12.89 12.99
N GLU A 15 -0.52 14.17 12.68
CA GLU A 15 -1.23 14.92 11.66
C GLU A 15 -0.24 15.46 10.60
N SER A 16 -0.74 15.69 9.39
CA SER A 16 0.09 16.10 8.25
C SER A 16 0.82 17.44 8.43
N HIS A 17 0.29 18.33 9.28
CA HIS A 17 0.86 19.60 9.67
C HIS A 17 1.12 19.70 11.17
N GLY A 18 1.05 18.57 11.88
CA GLY A 18 1.56 18.40 13.23
C GLY A 18 3.09 18.26 13.22
N ARG A 19 3.66 17.99 14.37
CA ARG A 19 5.12 17.86 14.55
C ARG A 19 5.70 16.66 13.81
N ALA A 20 4.97 15.53 13.81
CA ALA A 20 5.42 14.28 13.20
C ALA A 20 4.22 13.38 12.84
N ILE A 21 4.47 12.42 11.98
CA ILE A 21 3.68 11.20 11.82
C ILE A 21 4.44 10.07 12.52
N GLY A 22 3.74 9.25 13.27
CA GLY A 22 4.36 8.13 13.97
C GLY A 22 3.47 6.90 14.02
N GLY A 23 4.02 5.87 14.58
CA GLY A 23 3.30 4.63 14.83
C GLY A 23 3.98 3.76 15.88
N VAL A 24 3.22 2.79 16.32
CA VAL A 24 3.70 1.67 17.13
C VAL A 24 3.37 0.39 16.39
N VAL A 25 4.39 -0.40 16.10
CA VAL A 25 4.25 -1.77 15.59
C VAL A 25 4.41 -2.72 16.77
N ASP A 26 3.44 -3.59 16.97
CA ASP A 26 3.50 -4.66 17.98
C ASP A 26 3.34 -6.03 17.32
N GLY A 27 3.78 -7.09 18.00
CA GLY A 27 3.74 -8.46 17.48
C GLY A 27 4.87 -8.78 16.48
N MET A 28 5.89 -7.93 16.37
CA MET A 28 7.07 -8.25 15.57
C MET A 28 7.91 -9.32 16.26
N PRO A 29 8.26 -10.45 15.58
CA PRO A 29 9.12 -11.48 16.18
C PRO A 29 10.46 -10.92 16.62
N ALA A 30 11.00 -11.42 17.74
CA ALA A 30 12.35 -11.06 18.21
C ALA A 30 13.44 -11.62 17.29
N GLY A 31 14.60 -10.95 17.26
CA GLY A 31 15.80 -11.42 16.56
C GLY A 31 15.77 -11.22 15.03
N ILE A 32 14.82 -10.45 14.48
CA ILE A 32 14.82 -10.08 13.07
C ILE A 32 15.85 -8.97 12.85
N PRO A 33 16.87 -9.15 11.98
CA PRO A 33 17.78 -8.07 11.60
C PRO A 33 17.01 -6.93 10.96
N VAL A 34 17.25 -5.71 11.43
CA VAL A 34 16.61 -4.49 10.94
C VAL A 34 17.56 -3.81 9.97
N ASP A 35 17.28 -3.94 8.68
CA ASP A 35 17.98 -3.20 7.63
C ASP A 35 17.39 -1.79 7.52
N MET A 36 18.07 -0.82 8.13
CA MET A 36 17.66 0.58 8.16
C MET A 36 17.68 1.23 6.77
N GLU A 37 18.61 0.82 5.91
CA GLU A 37 18.67 1.33 4.53
C GLU A 37 17.51 0.81 3.70
N TYR A 38 17.17 -0.46 3.88
CA TYR A 38 15.98 -1.04 3.24
C TYR A 38 14.70 -0.31 3.65
N ILE A 39 14.50 -0.09 4.96
CA ILE A 39 13.31 0.64 5.46
C ILE A 39 13.28 2.06 4.89
N GLN A 40 14.41 2.75 4.85
CA GLN A 40 14.48 4.09 4.30
C GLN A 40 14.23 4.10 2.77
N ARG A 41 14.68 3.08 2.03
CA ARG A 41 14.32 2.92 0.60
C ARG A 41 12.82 2.77 0.40
N GLU A 42 12.14 1.96 1.20
CA GLU A 42 10.67 1.83 1.14
C GLU A 42 9.96 3.17 1.42
N LEU A 43 10.44 3.95 2.38
CA LEU A 43 9.94 5.32 2.63
C LEU A 43 10.23 6.27 1.48
N ASN A 44 11.41 6.19 0.88
CA ASN A 44 11.79 7.03 -0.25
C ASN A 44 10.87 6.78 -1.46
N ARG A 45 10.39 5.55 -1.67
CA ARG A 45 9.40 5.22 -2.72
C ARG A 45 8.08 5.98 -2.53
N ARG A 46 7.69 6.25 -1.29
CA ARG A 46 6.47 7.01 -0.95
C ARG A 46 6.69 8.53 -0.95
N ARG A 47 7.90 8.99 -0.70
CA ARG A 47 8.24 10.40 -0.48
C ARG A 47 7.66 11.32 -1.58
N PRO A 48 7.10 12.50 -1.22
CA PRO A 48 6.63 13.48 -2.19
C PRO A 48 7.78 14.13 -2.96
N GLY A 49 7.50 14.72 -4.13
CA GLY A 49 8.50 15.49 -4.89
C GLY A 49 9.52 14.65 -5.66
N GLN A 50 9.22 13.38 -5.98
CA GLN A 50 10.14 12.47 -6.69
C GLN A 50 10.18 12.69 -8.21
N SER A 51 9.15 13.30 -8.79
CA SER A 51 9.05 13.50 -10.24
C SER A 51 8.17 14.71 -10.58
N SER A 52 8.14 15.08 -11.87
CA SER A 52 7.32 16.16 -12.40
C SER A 52 5.81 15.91 -12.30
N ILE A 53 5.39 14.65 -12.19
CA ILE A 53 3.98 14.26 -12.13
C ILE A 53 3.39 14.23 -10.72
N VAL A 54 4.21 14.43 -9.67
CA VAL A 54 3.76 14.47 -8.27
C VAL A 54 3.76 15.88 -7.70
N THR A 55 3.38 16.03 -6.41
CA THR A 55 3.40 17.30 -5.69
C THR A 55 4.81 17.90 -5.58
N SER A 56 4.89 19.24 -5.53
CA SER A 56 6.14 19.99 -5.34
C SER A 56 6.68 19.95 -3.90
N ARG A 57 5.90 19.49 -2.92
CA ARG A 57 6.35 19.35 -1.52
C ARG A 57 7.58 18.44 -1.46
N LYS A 58 8.59 18.84 -0.70
CA LYS A 58 9.82 18.06 -0.49
C LYS A 58 9.94 17.73 0.98
N GLU A 59 10.11 16.46 1.29
CA GLU A 59 10.30 15.93 2.64
C GLU A 59 11.39 14.86 2.60
N ASN A 60 12.19 14.76 3.64
CA ASN A 60 13.21 13.71 3.72
C ASN A 60 12.62 12.38 4.17
N ASP A 61 11.49 12.42 4.89
CA ASP A 61 10.78 11.27 5.46
C ASP A 61 11.73 10.29 6.17
N ARG A 62 12.70 10.83 6.92
CA ARG A 62 13.64 10.01 7.69
C ARG A 62 12.94 9.43 8.90
N VAL A 63 12.98 8.09 9.02
CA VAL A 63 12.42 7.40 10.18
C VAL A 63 13.40 7.40 11.35
N GLU A 64 12.87 7.68 12.55
CA GLU A 64 13.55 7.51 13.83
C GLU A 64 12.82 6.44 14.64
N PHE A 65 13.55 5.39 15.03
CA PHE A 65 13.02 4.35 15.91
C PHE A 65 13.33 4.69 17.37
N LEU A 66 12.31 4.58 18.21
CA LEU A 66 12.38 4.97 19.62
C LEU A 66 12.47 3.77 20.57
N SER A 67 12.04 2.59 20.13
CA SER A 67 11.99 1.38 20.94
C SER A 67 11.95 0.13 20.06
N GLY A 68 12.05 -1.05 20.68
CA GLY A 68 11.84 -2.34 20.04
C GLY A 68 12.99 -2.84 19.16
N ILE A 69 14.12 -2.11 19.10
CA ILE A 69 15.31 -2.49 18.35
C ILE A 69 16.53 -2.35 19.25
N PHE A 70 17.34 -3.39 19.31
CA PHE A 70 18.60 -3.43 20.05
C PHE A 70 19.67 -4.16 19.23
N GLU A 71 20.87 -3.56 19.13
CA GLU A 71 21.99 -4.08 18.34
C GLU A 71 21.60 -4.51 16.91
N GLY A 72 20.76 -3.68 16.24
CA GLY A 72 20.30 -3.91 14.87
C GLY A 72 19.29 -5.05 14.70
N LYS A 73 18.68 -5.54 15.79
CA LYS A 73 17.67 -6.60 15.76
C LYS A 73 16.41 -6.18 16.53
N THR A 74 15.27 -6.73 16.12
CA THR A 74 14.02 -6.57 16.88
C THR A 74 14.10 -7.31 18.22
N THR A 75 13.49 -6.72 19.25
CA THR A 75 13.49 -7.29 20.61
C THR A 75 12.25 -8.14 20.92
N GLY A 76 11.21 -8.11 20.05
CA GLY A 76 9.91 -8.71 20.33
C GLY A 76 8.99 -7.82 21.17
N THR A 77 9.45 -6.63 21.54
CA THR A 77 8.64 -5.62 22.24
C THR A 77 8.14 -4.56 21.23
N PRO A 78 7.17 -3.69 21.60
CA PRO A 78 6.64 -2.70 20.70
C PRO A 78 7.71 -1.80 20.08
N ILE A 79 7.65 -1.64 18.75
CA ILE A 79 8.54 -0.78 17.98
C ILE A 79 7.86 0.56 17.78
N GLY A 80 8.25 1.56 18.56
CA GLY A 80 7.82 2.94 18.38
C GLY A 80 8.70 3.67 17.35
N PHE A 81 8.08 4.47 16.48
CA PHE A 81 8.81 5.26 15.50
C PHE A 81 8.15 6.59 15.19
N LEU A 82 8.95 7.53 14.71
CA LEU A 82 8.53 8.86 14.25
C LEU A 82 9.15 9.20 12.90
N VAL A 83 8.43 10.00 12.11
CA VAL A 83 8.93 10.73 10.94
C VAL A 83 8.49 12.18 11.08
N TYR A 84 9.43 13.09 11.23
CA TYR A 84 9.15 14.49 11.44
C TYR A 84 8.65 15.19 10.17
N ASN A 85 7.76 16.15 10.36
CA ASN A 85 7.33 17.04 9.29
C ASN A 85 8.32 18.21 9.21
N GLU A 86 9.04 18.36 8.09
CA GLU A 86 10.09 19.37 7.94
C GLU A 86 9.61 20.57 7.12
N ASN A 87 8.74 20.36 6.15
CA ASN A 87 8.34 21.37 5.16
C ASN A 87 6.82 21.58 5.15
N GLN A 88 6.28 21.98 6.29
CA GLN A 88 4.85 22.29 6.46
C GLN A 88 4.62 23.80 6.41
N HIS A 89 3.73 24.26 5.53
CA HIS A 89 3.29 25.66 5.45
C HIS A 89 1.85 25.77 5.98
N SER A 90 1.71 25.88 7.30
CA SER A 90 0.38 25.86 7.96
C SER A 90 -0.46 27.10 7.63
N SER A 91 0.17 28.24 7.35
CA SER A 91 -0.49 29.50 6.94
C SER A 91 -1.26 29.39 5.62
N ASP A 92 -0.86 28.46 4.73
CA ASP A 92 -1.53 28.28 3.43
C ASP A 92 -2.97 27.75 3.58
N TYR A 93 -3.37 27.34 4.78
CA TYR A 93 -4.66 26.75 5.09
C TYR A 93 -5.57 27.62 5.97
N ASP A 94 -5.17 28.84 6.32
CA ASP A 94 -5.94 29.71 7.21
C ASP A 94 -7.32 30.07 6.62
N ASN A 95 -7.39 30.23 5.30
CA ASN A 95 -8.64 30.47 4.56
C ASN A 95 -9.62 29.27 4.60
N LEU A 96 -9.14 28.09 4.97
CA LEU A 96 -9.94 26.86 5.08
C LEU A 96 -10.52 26.63 6.48
N ARG A 97 -10.26 27.53 7.41
CA ARG A 97 -10.70 27.40 8.80
C ARG A 97 -12.22 27.32 8.91
N GLU A 98 -12.93 28.17 8.18
CA GLU A 98 -14.38 28.32 8.23
C GLU A 98 -15.12 27.64 7.07
N VAL A 99 -14.38 27.04 6.13
CA VAL A 99 -14.95 26.41 4.94
C VAL A 99 -14.57 24.95 4.82
N PHE A 100 -15.35 24.19 4.07
CA PHE A 100 -15.07 22.77 3.80
C PHE A 100 -14.70 22.57 2.33
N ARG A 101 -13.62 21.85 2.08
CA ARG A 101 -13.22 21.50 0.73
C ARG A 101 -14.14 20.42 0.16
N PRO A 102 -14.65 20.57 -1.06
CA PRO A 102 -15.34 19.48 -1.77
C PRO A 102 -14.46 18.25 -1.88
N SER A 103 -15.05 17.06 -1.76
CA SER A 103 -14.38 15.77 -1.84
C SER A 103 -13.28 15.50 -0.79
N HIS A 104 -13.24 16.33 0.28
CA HIS A 104 -12.32 16.17 1.40
C HIS A 104 -13.09 15.81 2.69
N ALA A 105 -12.42 15.22 3.67
CA ALA A 105 -13.03 14.79 4.93
C ALA A 105 -13.31 15.93 5.94
N ASP A 106 -13.14 17.19 5.57
CA ASP A 106 -13.29 18.35 6.45
C ASP A 106 -14.64 18.37 7.16
N TYR A 107 -15.72 18.26 6.37
CA TYR A 107 -17.09 18.27 6.91
C TYR A 107 -17.35 17.08 7.83
N THR A 108 -17.01 15.88 7.39
CA THR A 108 -17.28 14.65 8.15
C THR A 108 -16.50 14.59 9.46
N TYR A 109 -15.26 15.08 9.49
CA TYR A 109 -14.49 15.20 10.74
C TYR A 109 -15.12 16.18 11.70
N THR A 110 -15.56 17.34 11.22
CA THR A 110 -16.25 18.34 12.06
C THR A 110 -17.55 17.78 12.61
N GLN A 111 -18.36 17.10 11.79
CA GLN A 111 -19.61 16.49 12.25
C GLN A 111 -19.38 15.37 13.28
N LYS A 112 -18.34 14.58 13.09
CA LYS A 112 -18.06 13.43 13.95
C LYS A 112 -17.40 13.80 15.28
N TYR A 113 -16.44 14.73 15.25
CA TYR A 113 -15.58 15.03 16.39
C TYR A 113 -15.84 16.41 17.00
N GLY A 114 -16.62 17.28 16.34
CA GLY A 114 -16.85 18.66 16.77
C GLY A 114 -15.67 19.61 16.55
N VAL A 115 -14.50 19.06 16.23
CA VAL A 115 -13.24 19.77 16.00
C VAL A 115 -12.45 19.10 14.89
N ARG A 116 -11.74 19.89 14.11
CA ARG A 116 -10.79 19.41 13.09
C ARG A 116 -9.53 20.26 13.09
N ASP A 117 -8.41 19.69 12.76
CA ASP A 117 -7.22 20.45 12.33
C ASP A 117 -7.42 20.81 10.85
N HIS A 118 -7.66 22.10 10.57
CA HIS A 118 -7.88 22.61 9.21
C HIS A 118 -6.58 22.65 8.38
N ARG A 119 -5.43 22.55 9.03
CA ARG A 119 -4.12 22.62 8.38
C ARG A 119 -3.84 21.31 7.64
N GLY A 120 -3.83 21.34 6.33
CA GLY A 120 -3.47 20.22 5.47
C GLY A 120 -4.33 18.95 5.55
N GLY A 121 -5.39 18.93 6.38
CA GLY A 121 -6.31 17.81 6.52
C GLY A 121 -6.01 16.81 7.63
N GLY A 122 -5.05 17.08 8.49
CA GLY A 122 -4.80 16.30 9.71
C GLY A 122 -4.59 14.81 9.42
N ARG A 123 -5.37 13.96 10.10
CA ARG A 123 -5.35 12.50 9.94
C ARG A 123 -5.93 11.99 8.61
N SER A 124 -6.76 12.79 7.92
CA SER A 124 -7.31 12.39 6.61
C SER A 124 -6.33 12.61 5.44
N SER A 125 -5.20 13.23 5.70
CA SER A 125 -4.15 13.43 4.71
C SER A 125 -3.47 12.13 4.32
N ALA A 126 -3.12 11.98 3.03
CA ALA A 126 -2.33 10.86 2.52
C ALA A 126 -0.93 10.74 3.18
N ARG A 127 -0.49 11.77 3.93
CA ARG A 127 0.76 11.70 4.68
C ARG A 127 0.74 10.65 5.80
N GLU A 128 -0.44 10.25 6.29
CA GLU A 128 -0.56 9.17 7.28
C GLU A 128 -0.01 7.82 6.75
N THR A 129 0.06 7.65 5.43
CA THR A 129 0.63 6.44 4.81
C THR A 129 2.11 6.22 5.12
N ILE A 130 2.82 7.21 5.64
CA ILE A 130 4.17 7.05 6.19
C ILE A 130 4.20 5.91 7.21
N ALA A 131 3.27 5.91 8.15
CA ALA A 131 3.21 4.88 9.19
C ALA A 131 2.99 3.48 8.60
N ARG A 132 2.15 3.38 7.55
CA ARG A 132 1.93 2.13 6.81
C ARG A 132 3.18 1.66 6.08
N CYS A 133 3.95 2.58 5.48
CA CYS A 133 5.20 2.22 4.79
C CYS A 133 6.26 1.71 5.75
N VAL A 134 6.41 2.34 6.94
CA VAL A 134 7.35 1.85 7.97
C VAL A 134 6.93 0.47 8.46
N ALA A 135 5.67 0.28 8.84
CA ALA A 135 5.16 -1.01 9.29
C ALA A 135 5.24 -2.07 8.19
N GLY A 136 4.93 -1.70 6.94
CA GLY A 136 5.05 -2.57 5.77
C GLY A 136 6.49 -3.00 5.50
N ALA A 137 7.46 -2.09 5.65
CA ALA A 137 8.89 -2.42 5.51
C ALA A 137 9.34 -3.40 6.60
N LEU A 138 8.93 -3.18 7.86
CA LEU A 138 9.19 -4.11 8.96
C LEU A 138 8.55 -5.49 8.69
N ALA A 139 7.31 -5.53 8.24
CA ALA A 139 6.62 -6.77 7.87
C ALA A 139 7.34 -7.51 6.74
N LYS A 140 7.83 -6.79 5.71
CA LYS A 140 8.59 -7.38 4.60
C LYS A 140 9.89 -8.04 5.08
N LEU A 141 10.56 -7.55 6.14
CA LEU A 141 11.73 -8.22 6.71
C LEU A 141 11.38 -9.64 7.22
N VAL A 142 10.18 -9.83 7.76
CA VAL A 142 9.68 -11.15 8.17
C VAL A 142 9.30 -11.98 6.95
N LEU A 143 8.54 -11.41 6.02
CA LEU A 143 8.08 -12.10 4.81
C LEU A 143 9.24 -12.62 3.97
N THR A 144 10.30 -11.85 3.81
CA THR A 144 11.52 -12.26 3.10
C THR A 144 12.17 -13.51 3.74
N ARG A 145 12.16 -13.61 5.07
CA ARG A 145 12.65 -14.82 5.78
C ARG A 145 11.78 -16.05 5.53
N LEU A 146 10.51 -15.85 5.25
CA LEU A 146 9.57 -16.90 4.88
C LEU A 146 9.61 -17.20 3.38
N GLY A 147 10.46 -16.50 2.61
CA GLY A 147 10.55 -16.63 1.16
C GLY A 147 9.36 -16.01 0.41
N ILE A 148 8.54 -15.20 1.06
CA ILE A 148 7.37 -14.55 0.47
C ILE A 148 7.79 -13.21 -0.13
N GLU A 149 7.42 -12.99 -1.38
CA GLU A 149 7.70 -11.76 -2.13
C GLU A 149 6.40 -10.98 -2.37
N VAL A 150 6.48 -9.65 -2.20
CA VAL A 150 5.35 -8.73 -2.42
C VAL A 150 5.77 -7.63 -3.38
N TRP A 151 5.10 -7.58 -4.52
CA TRP A 151 5.33 -6.60 -5.59
C TRP A 151 4.05 -5.82 -5.87
N ALA A 152 4.19 -4.52 -6.11
CA ALA A 152 3.06 -3.68 -6.51
C ALA A 152 3.48 -2.72 -7.61
N TYR A 153 2.63 -2.57 -8.63
CA TYR A 153 2.91 -1.74 -9.79
C TYR A 153 1.64 -1.10 -10.34
N THR A 154 1.81 0.00 -11.05
CA THR A 154 0.70 0.65 -11.76
C THR A 154 0.37 -0.15 -13.02
N SER A 155 -0.81 -0.71 -13.05
CA SER A 155 -1.31 -1.52 -14.17
C SER A 155 -2.23 -0.76 -15.11
N GLN A 156 -2.80 0.37 -14.66
CA GLN A 156 -3.67 1.20 -15.50
C GLN A 156 -3.62 2.67 -15.07
N VAL A 157 -3.67 3.56 -16.05
CA VAL A 157 -3.91 5.01 -15.88
C VAL A 157 -4.94 5.45 -16.92
N GLY A 158 -6.11 5.90 -16.47
CA GLY A 158 -7.21 6.18 -17.36
C GLY A 158 -7.58 4.95 -18.21
N GLU A 159 -7.52 5.10 -19.53
CA GLU A 159 -7.78 4.01 -20.48
C GLU A 159 -6.53 3.21 -20.86
N LEU A 160 -5.32 3.67 -20.48
CA LEU A 160 -4.08 2.99 -20.74
C LEU A 160 -3.89 1.84 -19.75
N SER A 161 -4.00 0.60 -20.20
CA SER A 161 -3.96 -0.59 -19.35
C SER A 161 -2.96 -1.62 -19.85
N LEU A 162 -2.23 -2.22 -18.94
CA LEU A 162 -1.40 -3.39 -19.18
C LEU A 162 -2.25 -4.63 -19.47
N SER A 163 -1.64 -5.64 -20.11
CA SER A 163 -2.26 -6.96 -20.20
C SER A 163 -2.43 -7.56 -18.79
N GLY A 164 -3.45 -8.40 -18.62
CA GLY A 164 -3.74 -9.00 -17.33
C GLY A 164 -2.76 -10.09 -16.86
N ASP A 165 -1.79 -10.49 -17.67
CA ASP A 165 -0.83 -11.55 -17.34
C ASP A 165 0.44 -10.95 -16.71
N TYR A 166 0.49 -10.96 -15.39
CA TYR A 166 1.62 -10.43 -14.62
C TYR A 166 2.91 -11.24 -14.74
N ASN A 167 2.86 -12.48 -15.24
CA ASN A 167 4.04 -13.31 -15.45
C ASN A 167 4.89 -12.83 -16.64
N ARG A 168 4.35 -11.95 -17.46
CA ARG A 168 5.04 -11.35 -18.61
C ARG A 168 5.99 -10.21 -18.24
N TYR A 169 5.89 -9.71 -17.01
CA TYR A 169 6.59 -8.49 -16.60
C TYR A 169 7.80 -8.81 -15.74
N ASP A 170 8.89 -8.10 -16.02
CA ASP A 170 10.03 -8.00 -15.14
C ASP A 170 9.73 -6.93 -14.06
N PHE A 171 9.64 -7.37 -12.82
CA PHE A 171 9.32 -6.47 -11.72
C PHE A 171 10.48 -5.55 -11.32
N ASP A 172 11.70 -5.82 -11.77
CA ASP A 172 12.85 -4.91 -11.61
C ASP A 172 12.70 -3.62 -12.43
N GLU A 173 11.81 -3.62 -13.44
CA GLU A 173 11.49 -2.42 -14.22
C GLU A 173 10.60 -1.42 -13.47
N ILE A 174 9.88 -1.86 -12.42
CA ILE A 174 8.92 -1.03 -11.68
C ILE A 174 9.56 0.26 -11.14
N GLU A 175 10.78 0.16 -10.60
CA GLU A 175 11.45 1.31 -9.98
C GLU A 175 12.22 2.19 -10.98
N LYS A 176 12.26 1.82 -12.26
CA LYS A 176 13.04 2.55 -13.29
C LYS A 176 12.26 3.72 -13.93
N ASN A 177 10.99 3.89 -13.59
CA ASN A 177 10.15 4.96 -14.14
C ASN A 177 9.25 5.60 -13.06
N PRO A 178 8.84 6.86 -13.26
CA PRO A 178 8.10 7.61 -12.24
C PRO A 178 6.67 7.12 -12.02
N VAL A 179 6.07 6.41 -12.97
CA VAL A 179 4.72 5.83 -12.84
C VAL A 179 4.72 4.44 -12.24
N ARG A 180 5.90 3.84 -12.03
CA ARG A 180 6.08 2.49 -11.46
C ARG A 180 5.32 1.40 -12.25
N CYS A 181 5.41 1.47 -13.55
CA CYS A 181 4.86 0.48 -14.47
C CYS A 181 5.98 -0.48 -14.91
N PRO A 182 5.76 -1.82 -14.93
CA PRO A 182 6.78 -2.80 -15.28
C PRO A 182 7.02 -2.93 -16.80
N ASP A 183 6.34 -2.14 -17.62
CA ASP A 183 6.50 -2.06 -19.08
C ASP A 183 6.95 -0.65 -19.44
N ALA A 184 8.14 -0.51 -20.01
CA ALA A 184 8.76 0.78 -20.26
C ALA A 184 8.00 1.63 -21.29
N ASP A 185 7.45 1.01 -22.34
CA ASP A 185 6.69 1.72 -23.38
C ASP A 185 5.36 2.20 -22.82
N MET A 186 4.68 1.35 -22.05
CA MET A 186 3.45 1.74 -21.38
C MET A 186 3.69 2.81 -20.30
N ALA A 187 4.80 2.70 -19.56
CA ALA A 187 5.21 3.70 -18.57
C ALA A 187 5.33 5.09 -19.18
N LYS A 188 6.00 5.20 -20.32
CA LYS A 188 6.15 6.46 -21.07
C LYS A 188 4.79 7.04 -21.50
N ARG A 189 3.92 6.21 -22.06
CA ARG A 189 2.55 6.62 -22.47
C ARG A 189 1.72 7.09 -21.29
N MET A 190 1.79 6.40 -20.15
CA MET A 190 1.09 6.78 -18.91
C MET A 190 1.63 8.10 -18.38
N GLU A 191 2.94 8.31 -18.37
CA GLU A 191 3.57 9.56 -17.92
C GLU A 191 3.15 10.75 -18.79
N GLU A 192 3.19 10.60 -20.12
CA GLU A 192 2.72 11.61 -21.08
C GLU A 192 1.25 11.95 -20.86
N TYR A 193 0.40 10.93 -20.65
CA TYR A 193 -1.04 11.13 -20.40
C TYR A 193 -1.30 11.86 -19.08
N ILE A 194 -0.63 11.48 -17.99
CA ILE A 194 -0.73 12.19 -16.71
C ILE A 194 -0.28 13.64 -16.86
N GLY A 195 0.82 13.87 -17.56
CA GLY A 195 1.35 15.21 -17.83
C GLY A 195 0.35 16.10 -18.59
N LYS A 196 -0.32 15.53 -19.61
CA LYS A 196 -1.37 16.23 -20.36
C LYS A 196 -2.54 16.60 -19.45
N VAL A 197 -3.12 15.65 -18.73
CA VAL A 197 -4.25 15.89 -17.82
C VAL A 197 -3.89 16.93 -16.75
N LYS A 198 -2.67 16.85 -16.19
CA LYS A 198 -2.16 17.84 -15.24
C LYS A 198 -2.07 19.25 -15.86
N SER A 199 -1.64 19.38 -17.12
CA SER A 199 -1.59 20.68 -17.80
C SER A 199 -2.97 21.29 -18.07
N GLU A 200 -4.00 20.47 -18.11
CA GLU A 200 -5.42 20.87 -18.22
C GLU A 200 -6.02 21.25 -16.84
N GLY A 201 -5.23 21.14 -15.75
CA GLY A 201 -5.68 21.43 -14.38
C GLY A 201 -6.56 20.33 -13.77
N ASP A 202 -6.49 19.11 -14.30
CA ASP A 202 -7.33 17.98 -13.90
C ASP A 202 -6.49 16.81 -13.39
N THR A 203 -7.15 15.72 -13.00
CA THR A 203 -6.57 14.48 -12.50
C THR A 203 -7.18 13.26 -13.18
N VAL A 204 -6.41 12.17 -13.21
CA VAL A 204 -6.87 10.90 -13.76
C VAL A 204 -6.69 9.79 -12.73
N GLY A 205 -7.62 8.85 -12.70
CA GLY A 205 -7.55 7.66 -11.86
C GLY A 205 -6.69 6.56 -12.45
N GLY A 206 -6.41 5.54 -11.64
CA GLY A 206 -5.63 4.39 -12.09
C GLY A 206 -5.88 3.14 -11.26
N VAL A 207 -5.21 2.07 -11.65
CA VAL A 207 -5.23 0.77 -10.95
C VAL A 207 -3.80 0.40 -10.58
N VAL A 208 -3.63 0.01 -9.32
CA VAL A 208 -2.41 -0.61 -8.82
C VAL A 208 -2.66 -2.09 -8.66
N THR A 209 -1.81 -2.92 -9.26
CA THR A 209 -1.84 -4.37 -9.11
C THR A 209 -0.76 -4.78 -8.11
N CYS A 210 -1.14 -5.61 -7.14
CA CYS A 210 -0.22 -6.24 -6.22
C CYS A 210 -0.11 -7.74 -6.54
N VAL A 211 1.12 -8.26 -6.55
CA VAL A 211 1.41 -9.68 -6.76
C VAL A 211 2.19 -10.18 -5.55
N VAL A 212 1.70 -11.25 -4.95
CA VAL A 212 2.39 -11.93 -3.85
C VAL A 212 2.79 -13.33 -4.32
N ARG A 213 4.08 -13.65 -4.19
CA ARG A 213 4.65 -14.94 -4.62
C ARG A 213 5.08 -15.79 -3.43
N HIS A 214 5.10 -17.10 -3.64
CA HIS A 214 5.58 -18.09 -2.66
C HIS A 214 4.81 -18.12 -1.35
N VAL A 215 3.52 -17.79 -1.43
CA VAL A 215 2.63 -17.80 -0.28
C VAL A 215 2.33 -19.26 0.13
N PRO A 216 2.59 -19.65 1.40
CA PRO A 216 2.23 -20.98 1.86
C PRO A 216 0.71 -21.15 1.96
N ALA A 217 0.24 -22.38 1.80
CA ALA A 217 -1.15 -22.70 2.06
C ALA A 217 -1.49 -22.55 3.55
N GLY A 218 -2.75 -22.18 3.85
CA GLY A 218 -3.26 -22.14 5.21
C GLY A 218 -3.31 -20.75 5.85
N LEU A 219 -3.16 -19.65 5.06
CA LEU A 219 -3.36 -18.30 5.56
C LEU A 219 -4.85 -17.90 5.56
N GLY A 220 -5.19 -16.99 6.47
CA GLY A 220 -6.56 -16.54 6.66
C GLY A 220 -7.38 -17.51 7.53
N GLU A 221 -8.51 -17.03 8.02
CA GLU A 221 -9.40 -17.76 8.91
C GLU A 221 -10.83 -17.82 8.35
N PRO A 222 -11.57 -18.94 8.52
CA PRO A 222 -13.00 -18.94 8.30
C PRO A 222 -13.68 -18.21 9.47
N VAL A 223 -14.74 -17.49 9.30
CA VAL A 223 -15.59 -17.22 8.17
C VAL A 223 -15.34 -15.78 7.70
N PHE A 224 -15.00 -14.87 8.63
CA PHE A 224 -14.95 -13.43 8.41
C PHE A 224 -13.53 -12.90 8.17
N ASP A 225 -12.49 -13.59 8.66
CA ASP A 225 -11.07 -13.18 8.50
C ASP A 225 -10.37 -13.95 7.36
N LYS A 226 -11.12 -14.25 6.29
CA LYS A 226 -10.54 -14.80 5.07
C LYS A 226 -9.45 -13.87 4.54
N LEU A 227 -8.40 -14.43 3.96
CA LEU A 227 -7.27 -13.63 3.48
C LEU A 227 -7.70 -12.46 2.59
N HIS A 228 -8.58 -12.69 1.62
CA HIS A 228 -9.09 -11.63 0.75
C HIS A 228 -9.97 -10.60 1.48
N ALA A 229 -10.65 -10.98 2.56
CA ALA A 229 -11.41 -10.04 3.39
C ALA A 229 -10.46 -9.12 4.18
N ALA A 230 -9.40 -9.68 4.77
CA ALA A 230 -8.36 -8.92 5.45
C ALA A 230 -7.62 -7.98 4.48
N LEU A 231 -7.25 -8.47 3.28
CA LEU A 231 -6.65 -7.67 2.22
C LEU A 231 -7.58 -6.57 1.75
N GLY A 232 -8.87 -6.86 1.51
CA GLY A 232 -9.86 -5.87 1.13
C GLY A 232 -10.01 -4.76 2.16
N SER A 233 -10.06 -5.12 3.45
CA SER A 233 -10.08 -4.16 4.55
C SER A 233 -8.83 -3.28 4.56
N ALA A 234 -7.65 -3.86 4.37
CA ALA A 234 -6.39 -3.13 4.31
C ALA A 234 -6.37 -2.16 3.13
N MET A 235 -6.66 -2.63 1.91
CA MET A 235 -6.59 -1.84 0.68
C MET A 235 -7.62 -0.71 0.67
N LEU A 236 -8.88 -0.99 1.02
CA LEU A 236 -9.94 0.03 1.08
C LEU A 236 -9.72 1.06 2.19
N SER A 237 -8.84 0.78 3.16
CA SER A 237 -8.44 1.76 4.18
C SER A 237 -7.37 2.75 3.70
N ILE A 238 -6.74 2.54 2.53
CA ILE A 238 -5.79 3.47 1.92
C ILE A 238 -6.55 4.68 1.37
N ASN A 239 -6.02 5.88 1.62
CA ASN A 239 -6.63 7.12 1.13
C ASN A 239 -6.84 7.08 -0.39
N ALA A 240 -8.00 7.57 -0.83
CA ALA A 240 -8.44 7.65 -2.22
C ALA A 240 -8.70 6.31 -2.94
N VAL A 241 -8.48 5.16 -2.33
CA VAL A 241 -8.89 3.87 -2.90
C VAL A 241 -10.42 3.79 -2.96
N LYS A 242 -10.97 3.41 -4.11
CA LYS A 242 -12.41 3.33 -4.38
C LYS A 242 -12.91 1.91 -4.63
N GLY A 243 -12.01 0.98 -4.91
CA GLY A 243 -12.37 -0.41 -5.18
C GLY A 243 -11.19 -1.34 -4.91
N PHE A 244 -11.52 -2.60 -4.67
CA PHE A 244 -10.59 -3.69 -4.48
C PHE A 244 -11.14 -4.92 -5.19
N GLU A 245 -10.30 -5.60 -5.94
CA GLU A 245 -10.59 -6.85 -6.60
C GLU A 245 -9.46 -7.85 -6.33
N TYR A 246 -9.78 -9.13 -6.34
CA TYR A 246 -8.79 -10.22 -6.30
C TYR A 246 -9.11 -11.27 -7.38
N GLY A 247 -8.11 -11.96 -7.87
CA GLY A 247 -8.24 -12.89 -8.97
C GLY A 247 -8.77 -12.21 -10.24
N MET A 248 -9.85 -12.73 -10.79
CA MET A 248 -10.51 -12.13 -11.95
C MET A 248 -11.45 -10.97 -11.57
N GLY A 249 -11.75 -10.79 -10.28
CA GLY A 249 -12.62 -9.72 -9.81
C GLY A 249 -13.96 -9.69 -10.55
N PHE A 250 -14.44 -8.48 -10.86
CA PHE A 250 -15.71 -8.29 -11.61
C PHE A 250 -15.67 -8.84 -13.04
N ARG A 251 -14.50 -9.07 -13.63
CA ARG A 251 -14.43 -9.67 -14.96
C ARG A 251 -14.92 -11.12 -14.96
N GLY A 252 -14.88 -11.80 -13.81
CA GLY A 252 -15.33 -13.18 -13.64
C GLY A 252 -16.77 -13.41 -14.07
N VAL A 253 -17.65 -12.39 -13.96
CA VAL A 253 -19.08 -12.52 -14.36
C VAL A 253 -19.28 -12.83 -15.86
N ARG A 254 -18.25 -12.65 -16.68
CA ARG A 254 -18.28 -12.92 -18.13
C ARG A 254 -17.91 -14.36 -18.48
N TYR A 255 -17.51 -15.16 -17.49
CA TYR A 255 -17.01 -16.52 -17.67
C TYR A 255 -17.96 -17.56 -17.04
N ARG A 256 -17.97 -18.74 -17.59
CA ARG A 256 -18.69 -19.88 -17.00
C ARG A 256 -17.89 -20.45 -15.82
N GLY A 257 -18.55 -21.06 -14.86
CA GLY A 257 -17.90 -21.65 -13.67
C GLY A 257 -16.75 -22.60 -14.01
N SER A 258 -16.91 -23.44 -15.05
CA SER A 258 -15.86 -24.35 -15.52
C SER A 258 -14.59 -23.65 -16.04
N GLN A 259 -14.69 -22.39 -16.46
CA GLN A 259 -13.57 -21.56 -16.93
C GLN A 259 -12.89 -20.80 -15.76
N MET A 260 -13.59 -20.73 -14.63
CA MET A 260 -13.14 -20.02 -13.44
C MET A 260 -12.44 -20.92 -12.42
N ASN A 261 -12.49 -22.24 -12.58
CA ASN A 261 -11.85 -23.17 -11.65
C ASN A 261 -10.33 -23.05 -11.70
N ASP A 262 -9.70 -22.98 -10.52
CA ASP A 262 -8.26 -23.14 -10.40
C ASP A 262 -7.91 -24.63 -10.60
N VAL A 263 -7.11 -24.90 -11.61
CA VAL A 263 -6.69 -26.25 -11.94
C VAL A 263 -5.47 -26.61 -11.13
N PHE A 264 -5.55 -27.73 -10.39
CA PHE A 264 -4.42 -28.24 -9.64
C PHE A 264 -3.52 -29.12 -10.50
N GLU A 265 -2.24 -29.07 -10.22
CA GLU A 265 -1.23 -29.96 -10.77
C GLU A 265 -0.20 -30.32 -9.70
N THR A 266 0.56 -31.39 -9.96
CA THR A 266 1.65 -31.78 -9.07
C THR A 266 2.97 -31.31 -9.66
N GLN A 267 3.69 -30.46 -8.92
CA GLN A 267 5.04 -30.05 -9.24
C GLN A 267 5.98 -30.47 -8.10
N GLN A 268 7.00 -31.25 -8.42
CA GLN A 268 7.99 -31.73 -7.45
C GLN A 268 7.36 -32.38 -6.19
N GLY A 269 6.29 -33.15 -6.38
CA GLY A 269 5.57 -33.83 -5.28
C GLY A 269 4.68 -32.94 -4.43
N LYS A 270 4.51 -31.66 -4.79
CA LYS A 270 3.60 -30.71 -4.13
C LYS A 270 2.43 -30.38 -5.04
N ILE A 271 1.25 -30.23 -4.44
CA ILE A 271 0.06 -29.74 -5.15
C ILE A 271 0.19 -28.23 -5.29
N VAL A 272 0.07 -27.74 -6.52
CA VAL A 272 0.10 -26.32 -6.87
C VAL A 272 -1.09 -25.98 -7.77
N ALA A 273 -1.55 -24.74 -7.74
CA ALA A 273 -2.54 -24.27 -8.70
C ALA A 273 -1.84 -23.81 -9.99
N ARG A 274 -2.23 -24.38 -11.13
CA ARG A 274 -1.75 -23.99 -12.45
C ARG A 274 -2.34 -22.65 -12.90
N THR A 275 -3.56 -22.38 -12.50
CA THR A 275 -4.31 -21.17 -12.84
C THR A 275 -4.74 -20.47 -11.56
N ASN A 276 -5.07 -19.17 -11.67
CA ASN A 276 -5.50 -18.40 -10.51
C ASN A 276 -6.66 -17.45 -10.82
N PRO A 277 -7.69 -17.87 -11.59
CA PRO A 277 -8.84 -17.02 -11.88
C PRO A 277 -9.70 -16.75 -10.66
N VAL A 278 -9.82 -17.70 -9.74
CA VAL A 278 -10.68 -17.58 -8.56
C VAL A 278 -9.96 -16.84 -7.46
N SER A 279 -8.65 -17.08 -7.26
CA SER A 279 -7.92 -16.63 -6.06
C SER A 279 -8.74 -16.87 -4.78
N TYR A 280 -9.61 -17.90 -4.81
CA TYR A 280 -10.55 -18.18 -3.75
C TYR A 280 -9.88 -19.07 -2.74
N THR A 281 -9.41 -18.44 -1.69
CA THR A 281 -8.95 -19.27 -0.60
C THR A 281 -9.18 -18.56 0.71
N HIS A 282 -10.02 -19.09 1.51
CA HIS A 282 -10.01 -18.89 2.95
C HIS A 282 -8.95 -19.76 3.63
N LEU A 283 -8.33 -20.68 2.88
CA LEU A 283 -7.18 -21.48 3.25
C LEU A 283 -6.32 -21.59 1.99
N THR A 284 -5.33 -20.77 1.83
CA THR A 284 -4.56 -20.71 0.59
C THR A 284 -3.85 -22.00 0.29
N LEU A 285 -4.16 -22.59 -0.85
CA LEU A 285 -3.18 -23.39 -1.57
C LEU A 285 -2.11 -22.43 -2.13
N PRO A 286 -0.86 -22.89 -2.33
CA PRO A 286 0.18 -22.05 -2.88
C PRO A 286 -0.23 -21.54 -4.24
N THR A 287 -0.68 -20.31 -4.27
CA THR A 287 -1.15 -19.61 -5.46
C THR A 287 -0.44 -18.27 -5.55
N ASN A 288 -0.11 -17.86 -6.76
CA ASN A 288 0.27 -16.49 -7.03
C ASN A 288 -1.00 -15.65 -6.97
N SER A 289 -1.33 -15.11 -5.80
CA SER A 289 -2.53 -14.29 -5.63
C SER A 289 -2.31 -12.91 -6.22
N ARG A 290 -3.23 -12.45 -7.06
CA ARG A 290 -3.36 -11.03 -7.42
C ARG A 290 -4.22 -10.36 -6.36
N VAL A 291 -3.75 -9.26 -5.83
CA VAL A 291 -4.52 -8.31 -5.02
C VAL A 291 -4.55 -6.98 -5.74
#